data_c6d77153efec0b7564dcfe0a8c617a0d
#
_entry.id   c6d77153efec0b7564dcfe0a8c617a0d
#
_cell.length_a   1.000
_cell.length_b   1.000
_cell.length_c   1.000
_cell.angle_alpha   90.00
_cell.angle_beta   90.00
_cell.angle_gamma   90.00
#
_symmetry.space_group_name_H-M   'P 1'
#
loop_
_entity.id
_entity.type
_entity.pdbx_description
1 polymer ?
#
loop_
_entity_poly.entity_id
_entity_poly.type
_entity_poly.pdbx_seq_one_letter_code
_entity_poly.pdbx_strand_id
1 'polypeptide(L)'
;ADPVLASVVGLGCDIISAYAARQISMPGFPEFQGHRSLRKSHWHSFPGGNDGFSRYLIKALIPEAIEGGKNFADIHNGRVSFPALDREGNRVRLRLDSSVVRVGQENSSLKEKHITIIYLHDGKLYRLKARRVVMACGSRLSRKVVTDLPASRAEAYNQFHVSPILVANVALTNWRFLYQLGFTACKWSDGFGFGCNIRKPMYVGKYRPPLHPDKPTLLTFYVSFHQPGLPIEEQGESGRKKLLGTSYAEFEAAIVAQMRQLFSDAGFRAEKDIAGIILNRWTFAYVNPQPGFYFGKDGKPSPSDVIRKPFGNIAFAHAELNGHQHWVAAVDEGRRAARQVL
;
A
#
# COMPACT_ATOMS: atom_id res chain seq x y z
N ALA A 1 -12.69 -15.96 -11.60
CA ALA A 1 -11.43 -15.20 -11.77
C ALA A 1 -11.41 -13.92 -10.92
N ASP A 2 -12.54 -13.20 -10.83
CA ASP A 2 -12.62 -11.90 -10.17
C ASP A 2 -12.11 -11.85 -8.72
N PRO A 3 -12.49 -12.75 -7.81
CA PRO A 3 -11.97 -12.69 -6.45
C PRO A 3 -10.45 -12.79 -6.38
N VAL A 4 -9.85 -13.63 -7.25
CA VAL A 4 -8.40 -13.80 -7.29
C VAL A 4 -7.72 -12.54 -7.81
N LEU A 5 -8.25 -11.94 -8.87
CA LEU A 5 -7.73 -10.72 -9.46
C LEU A 5 -7.92 -9.52 -8.52
N ALA A 6 -9.12 -9.35 -7.98
CA ALA A 6 -9.43 -8.30 -7.02
C ALA A 6 -8.54 -8.37 -5.76
N SER A 7 -7.99 -9.55 -5.43
CA SER A 7 -7.02 -9.72 -4.35
C SER A 7 -5.69 -8.98 -4.59
N VAL A 8 -5.37 -8.69 -5.84
CA VAL A 8 -4.08 -8.08 -6.23
C VAL A 8 -4.24 -6.63 -6.66
N VAL A 9 -5.35 -6.32 -7.37
CA VAL A 9 -5.58 -4.99 -7.94
C VAL A 9 -6.84 -4.31 -7.40
N GLY A 10 -7.61 -4.98 -6.55
CA GLY A 10 -8.81 -4.45 -5.89
C GLY A 10 -10.08 -4.41 -6.74
N LEU A 11 -10.01 -4.56 -8.06
CA LEU A 11 -11.14 -4.64 -8.98
C LEU A 11 -11.10 -5.90 -9.84
N GLY A 12 -12.16 -6.17 -10.60
CA GLY A 12 -12.34 -7.39 -11.37
C GLY A 12 -11.68 -7.41 -12.75
N CYS A 13 -11.95 -8.49 -13.49
CA CYS A 13 -11.37 -8.75 -14.82
C CYS A 13 -11.86 -7.76 -15.90
N ASP A 14 -13.02 -7.16 -15.69
CA ASP A 14 -13.64 -6.20 -16.61
C ASP A 14 -12.89 -4.86 -16.73
N ILE A 15 -11.99 -4.59 -15.77
CA ILE A 15 -11.28 -3.31 -15.67
C ILE A 15 -9.79 -3.45 -16.04
N ILE A 16 -9.15 -4.55 -15.70
CA ILE A 16 -7.69 -4.68 -15.81
C ILE A 16 -7.25 -4.95 -17.27
N SER A 17 -6.13 -4.38 -17.69
CA SER A 17 -5.54 -4.72 -18.97
C SER A 17 -4.97 -6.15 -19.01
N ALA A 18 -4.98 -6.78 -20.20
CA ALA A 18 -4.38 -8.10 -20.39
C ALA A 18 -2.88 -8.13 -19.99
N TYR A 19 -2.17 -7.02 -20.22
CA TYR A 19 -0.77 -6.92 -19.79
C TYR A 19 -0.62 -6.98 -18.28
N ALA A 20 -1.48 -6.28 -17.54
CA ALA A 20 -1.49 -6.33 -16.08
C ALA A 20 -1.85 -7.74 -15.57
N ALA A 21 -2.86 -8.39 -16.15
CA ALA A 21 -3.24 -9.76 -15.84
C ALA A 21 -2.05 -10.74 -16.03
N ARG A 22 -1.30 -10.57 -17.13
CA ARG A 22 -0.07 -11.33 -17.37
C ARG A 22 1.00 -11.07 -16.29
N GLN A 23 1.20 -9.82 -15.87
CA GLN A 23 2.22 -9.48 -14.86
C GLN A 23 1.96 -10.14 -13.50
N ILE A 24 0.70 -10.34 -13.16
CA ILE A 24 0.31 -11.02 -11.92
C ILE A 24 0.07 -12.53 -12.10
N SER A 25 0.52 -13.09 -13.24
CA SER A 25 0.45 -14.52 -13.56
C SER A 25 -0.97 -15.11 -13.47
N MET A 26 -1.95 -14.38 -14.03
CA MET A 26 -3.32 -14.89 -14.15
C MET A 26 -3.37 -16.14 -15.05
N PRO A 27 -4.30 -17.08 -14.81
CA PRO A 27 -4.50 -18.24 -15.68
C PRO A 27 -4.68 -17.84 -17.16
N GLY A 28 -4.10 -18.62 -18.06
CA GLY A 28 -4.14 -18.36 -19.52
C GLY A 28 -2.93 -17.59 -20.05
N PHE A 29 -2.05 -17.09 -19.18
CA PHE A 29 -0.79 -16.47 -19.60
C PHE A 29 0.40 -17.38 -19.29
N PRO A 30 1.45 -17.40 -20.15
CA PRO A 30 2.68 -18.09 -19.84
C PRO A 30 3.31 -17.53 -18.55
N GLU A 31 3.91 -18.40 -17.74
CA GLU A 31 4.57 -17.98 -16.50
C GLU A 31 5.59 -16.87 -16.79
N PHE A 32 5.45 -15.76 -16.08
CA PHE A 32 6.43 -14.69 -16.13
C PHE A 32 7.75 -15.21 -15.52
N GLN A 33 8.84 -15.23 -16.28
CA GLN A 33 10.11 -15.87 -15.86
C GLN A 33 10.63 -15.35 -14.51
N GLY A 34 10.26 -14.13 -14.10
CA GLY A 34 10.61 -13.57 -12.79
C GLY A 34 9.90 -14.20 -11.58
N HIS A 35 8.80 -14.93 -11.77
CA HIS A 35 8.02 -15.53 -10.67
C HIS A 35 8.34 -17.01 -10.38
N ARG A 36 9.21 -17.63 -11.17
CA ARG A 36 9.62 -19.04 -10.94
C ARG A 36 10.24 -19.27 -9.55
N SER A 37 10.86 -18.23 -8.98
CA SER A 37 11.44 -18.31 -7.62
C SER A 37 10.39 -18.22 -6.51
N LEU A 38 9.20 -17.67 -6.77
CA LEU A 38 8.17 -17.49 -5.75
C LEU A 38 7.49 -18.79 -5.33
N ARG A 39 7.49 -19.83 -6.18
CA ARG A 39 6.92 -21.17 -5.83
C ARG A 39 7.66 -21.88 -4.70
N LYS A 40 8.93 -21.51 -4.44
CA LYS A 40 9.74 -22.07 -3.33
C LYS A 40 9.95 -21.08 -2.18
N SER A 41 9.46 -19.84 -2.30
CA SER A 41 9.65 -18.83 -1.26
C SER A 41 8.55 -18.93 -0.21
N HIS A 42 8.96 -18.97 1.05
CA HIS A 42 8.04 -18.85 2.16
C HIS A 42 7.71 -17.37 2.38
N TRP A 43 6.42 -17.07 2.47
CA TRP A 43 5.97 -15.73 2.81
C TRP A 43 6.19 -15.50 4.32
N HIS A 44 7.02 -14.53 4.64
CA HIS A 44 7.26 -14.08 6.00
C HIS A 44 6.67 -12.69 6.21
N SER A 45 6.27 -12.40 7.44
CA SER A 45 5.94 -11.04 7.86
C SER A 45 6.87 -10.61 8.96
N PHE A 46 7.35 -9.37 8.88
CA PHE A 46 8.01 -8.76 10.02
C PHE A 46 7.02 -8.66 11.19
N PRO A 47 7.47 -8.85 12.44
CA PRO A 47 6.67 -8.48 13.59
C PRO A 47 6.25 -7.00 13.45
N GLY A 48 4.94 -6.71 13.55
CA GLY A 48 4.41 -5.36 13.34
C GLY A 48 4.24 -4.90 11.89
N GLY A 49 4.68 -5.69 10.88
CA GLY A 49 4.48 -5.38 9.46
C GLY A 49 5.70 -4.78 8.76
N ASN A 50 5.48 -4.14 7.59
CA ASN A 50 6.57 -3.68 6.72
C ASN A 50 7.17 -2.32 7.12
N ASP A 51 6.76 -1.72 8.22
CA ASP A 51 7.35 -0.48 8.75
C ASP A 51 8.85 -0.64 9.10
N GLY A 52 9.32 -1.86 9.32
CA GLY A 52 10.72 -2.18 9.51
C GLY A 52 11.64 -1.63 8.41
N PHE A 53 11.19 -1.59 7.15
CA PHE A 53 11.95 -0.96 6.06
C PHE A 53 12.07 0.56 6.24
N SER A 54 10.96 1.23 6.61
CA SER A 54 10.98 2.67 6.88
C SER A 54 11.86 3.01 8.07
N ARG A 55 11.80 2.20 9.14
CA ARG A 55 12.66 2.35 10.31
C ARG A 55 14.14 2.21 9.95
N TYR A 56 14.49 1.25 9.08
CA TYR A 56 15.86 1.07 8.62
C TYR A 56 16.38 2.31 7.85
N LEU A 57 15.57 2.87 6.96
CA LEU A 57 15.92 4.10 6.23
C LEU A 57 16.07 5.30 7.18
N ILE A 58 15.17 5.46 8.14
CA ILE A 58 15.24 6.52 9.15
C ILE A 58 16.52 6.36 9.99
N LYS A 59 16.82 5.15 10.47
CA LYS A 59 18.05 4.88 11.24
C LYS A 59 19.31 5.21 10.46
N ALA A 60 19.31 4.97 9.15
CA ALA A 60 20.44 5.30 8.28
C ALA A 60 20.61 6.81 8.07
N LEU A 61 19.51 7.56 7.97
CA LEU A 61 19.50 9.00 7.70
C LEU A 61 19.62 9.85 8.98
N ILE A 62 19.01 9.40 10.07
CA ILE A 62 18.96 10.08 11.38
C ILE A 62 19.25 9.03 12.46
N PRO A 63 20.52 8.69 12.70
CA PRO A 63 20.90 7.56 13.56
C PRO A 63 20.33 7.62 14.98
N GLU A 64 20.20 8.81 15.55
CA GLU A 64 19.68 9.06 16.89
C GLU A 64 18.14 8.95 16.99
N ALA A 65 17.43 8.88 15.86
CA ALA A 65 15.97 8.76 15.86
C ALA A 65 15.47 7.39 16.33
N ILE A 66 16.30 6.36 16.32
CA ILE A 66 15.93 5.03 16.79
C ILE A 66 17.04 4.52 17.71
N GLU A 67 16.69 4.11 18.93
CA GLU A 67 17.64 3.56 19.92
C GLU A 67 18.26 2.25 19.44
N GLY A 68 19.43 1.90 20.02
CA GLY A 68 20.16 0.67 19.71
C GLY A 68 21.14 0.79 18.56
N GLY A 69 21.72 -0.34 18.17
CA GLY A 69 22.73 -0.45 17.12
C GLY A 69 22.15 -0.39 15.70
N LYS A 70 22.96 -0.84 14.73
CA LYS A 70 22.60 -0.84 13.30
C LYS A 70 22.10 -2.20 12.79
N ASN A 71 22.03 -3.21 13.66
CA ASN A 71 21.48 -4.50 13.27
C ASN A 71 19.95 -4.45 13.20
N PHE A 72 19.36 -5.38 12.47
CA PHE A 72 17.91 -5.39 12.21
C PHE A 72 17.08 -5.49 13.50
N ALA A 73 17.51 -6.30 14.46
CA ALA A 73 16.78 -6.49 15.72
C ALA A 73 16.72 -5.19 16.54
N ASP A 74 17.82 -4.46 16.65
CA ASP A 74 17.86 -3.18 17.34
C ASP A 74 17.01 -2.13 16.63
N ILE A 75 17.11 -2.03 15.30
CA ILE A 75 16.31 -1.08 14.52
C ILE A 75 14.82 -1.38 14.65
N HIS A 76 14.44 -2.66 14.62
CA HIS A 76 13.05 -3.08 14.68
C HIS A 76 12.45 -2.85 16.08
N ASN A 77 13.19 -3.16 17.13
CA ASN A 77 12.72 -3.09 18.52
C ASN A 77 13.06 -1.75 19.20
N GLY A 78 13.98 -0.97 18.63
CA GLY A 78 14.46 0.28 19.22
C GLY A 78 13.33 1.30 19.41
N ARG A 79 13.36 2.02 20.52
CA ARG A 79 12.42 3.11 20.77
C ARG A 79 12.68 4.26 19.81
N VAL A 80 11.62 4.85 19.27
CA VAL A 80 11.71 6.03 18.41
C VAL A 80 11.80 7.31 19.26
N SER A 81 12.85 8.09 19.05
CA SER A 81 12.98 9.45 19.58
C SER A 81 12.38 10.44 18.60
N PHE A 82 11.11 10.76 18.76
CA PHE A 82 10.40 11.72 17.91
C PHE A 82 11.08 13.10 17.84
N PRO A 83 11.60 13.67 18.96
CA PRO A 83 12.33 14.94 18.91
C PRO A 83 13.59 14.94 18.05
N ALA A 84 14.20 13.76 17.83
CA ALA A 84 15.38 13.64 16.98
C ALA A 84 15.06 13.72 15.49
N LEU A 85 13.79 13.49 15.08
CA LEU A 85 13.40 13.44 13.67
C LEU A 85 13.49 14.82 12.98
N ASP A 86 13.12 15.89 13.66
CA ASP A 86 13.10 17.25 13.09
C ASP A 86 13.99 18.24 13.86
N ARG A 87 15.12 17.79 14.41
CA ARG A 87 16.05 18.65 15.17
C ARG A 87 16.70 19.67 14.23
N GLU A 88 16.71 20.91 14.67
CA GLU A 88 17.42 21.97 13.96
C GLU A 88 18.93 21.66 13.86
N GLY A 89 19.53 21.98 12.72
CA GLY A 89 20.93 21.65 12.43
C GLY A 89 21.17 20.24 11.86
N ASN A 90 20.22 19.34 11.93
CA ASN A 90 20.35 18.03 11.27
C ASN A 90 20.40 18.18 9.75
N ARG A 91 21.29 17.42 9.10
CA ARG A 91 21.41 17.38 7.65
C ARG A 91 20.14 16.86 6.97
N VAL A 92 19.46 15.90 7.59
CA VAL A 92 18.19 15.34 7.17
C VAL A 92 17.19 15.54 8.29
N ARG A 93 16.01 16.01 7.95
CA ARG A 93 14.91 16.26 8.89
C ARG A 93 13.64 15.58 8.39
N LEU A 94 12.92 14.97 9.29
CA LEU A 94 11.62 14.34 9.03
C LEU A 94 10.56 15.00 9.92
N ARG A 95 9.71 15.81 9.31
CA ARG A 95 8.64 16.51 10.01
C ARG A 95 7.35 15.73 9.94
N LEU A 96 6.91 15.22 11.08
CA LEU A 96 5.63 14.54 11.25
C LEU A 96 4.50 15.57 11.44
N ASP A 97 3.26 15.09 11.43
CA ASP A 97 2.03 15.87 11.63
C ASP A 97 1.98 17.15 10.78
N SER A 98 2.53 17.03 9.57
CA SER A 98 2.67 18.13 8.62
C SER A 98 2.02 17.76 7.29
N SER A 99 0.90 18.40 6.99
CA SER A 99 0.14 18.17 5.76
C SER A 99 0.50 19.21 4.70
N VAL A 100 1.14 18.81 3.62
CA VAL A 100 1.41 19.67 2.47
C VAL A 100 0.10 19.98 1.76
N VAL A 101 -0.23 21.26 1.62
CA VAL A 101 -1.47 21.75 0.99
C VAL A 101 -1.23 22.41 -0.35
N ARG A 102 -0.01 22.90 -0.62
CA ARG A 102 0.35 23.51 -1.90
C ARG A 102 1.83 23.33 -2.20
N VAL A 103 2.13 23.03 -3.46
CA VAL A 103 3.48 23.04 -4.05
C VAL A 103 3.40 23.80 -5.36
N GLY A 104 4.17 24.88 -5.53
CA GLY A 104 4.13 25.70 -6.73
C GLY A 104 5.49 26.27 -7.07
N GLN A 105 5.75 26.49 -8.36
CA GLN A 105 6.94 27.18 -8.82
C GLN A 105 6.77 28.69 -8.57
N GLU A 106 7.78 29.34 -8.01
CA GLU A 106 7.77 30.81 -7.92
C GLU A 106 8.06 31.39 -9.31
N ASN A 107 7.17 32.25 -9.78
CA ASN A 107 7.43 33.10 -10.94
C ASN A 107 8.41 34.22 -10.54
N SER A 108 9.68 33.86 -10.43
CA SER A 108 10.74 34.80 -10.09
C SER A 108 11.55 35.12 -11.34
N SER A 109 11.78 36.39 -11.58
CA SER A 109 12.74 36.91 -12.58
C SER A 109 14.20 36.59 -12.20
N LEU A 110 14.45 35.99 -11.05
CA LEU A 110 15.76 35.59 -10.55
C LEU A 110 16.29 34.34 -11.26
N LYS A 111 17.59 34.26 -11.42
CA LYS A 111 18.28 33.10 -12.07
C LYS A 111 17.99 31.74 -11.39
N GLU A 112 17.63 31.74 -10.12
CA GLU A 112 17.27 30.52 -9.38
C GLU A 112 15.75 30.44 -9.17
N LYS A 113 15.11 29.46 -9.85
CA LYS A 113 13.69 29.14 -9.63
C LYS A 113 13.55 28.30 -8.36
N HIS A 114 12.92 28.87 -7.35
CA HIS A 114 12.56 28.16 -6.13
C HIS A 114 11.14 27.61 -6.23
N ILE A 115 10.89 26.58 -5.44
CA ILE A 115 9.57 25.99 -5.25
C ILE A 115 9.07 26.40 -3.88
N THR A 116 7.88 26.96 -3.83
CA THR A 116 7.18 27.26 -2.58
C THR A 116 6.34 26.05 -2.17
N ILE A 117 6.54 25.59 -0.95
CA ILE A 117 5.77 24.54 -0.30
C ILE A 117 5.00 25.19 0.85
N ILE A 118 3.67 25.04 0.86
CA ILE A 118 2.82 25.42 1.99
C ILE A 118 2.33 24.16 2.67
N TYR A 119 2.52 24.09 3.97
CA TYR A 119 2.08 22.97 4.77
C TYR A 119 1.40 23.42 6.07
N LEU A 120 0.47 22.62 6.53
CA LEU A 120 -0.22 22.78 7.80
C LEU A 120 0.49 21.94 8.87
N HIS A 121 0.82 22.56 10.00
CA HIS A 121 1.38 21.90 11.19
C HIS A 121 0.82 22.60 12.43
N ASP A 122 0.34 21.84 13.40
CA ASP A 122 -0.30 22.35 14.62
C ASP A 122 -1.33 23.46 14.38
N GLY A 123 -2.19 23.28 13.38
CA GLY A 123 -3.25 24.23 13.02
C GLY A 123 -2.76 25.53 12.35
N LYS A 124 -1.46 25.67 12.08
CA LYS A 124 -0.86 26.84 11.45
C LYS A 124 -0.28 26.53 10.08
N LEU A 125 -0.39 27.48 9.15
CA LEU A 125 0.23 27.38 7.85
C LEU A 125 1.67 27.90 7.89
N TYR A 126 2.55 27.11 7.31
CA TYR A 126 3.97 27.45 7.15
C TYR A 126 4.34 27.46 5.68
N ARG A 127 5.31 28.29 5.32
CA ARG A 127 5.90 28.36 3.99
C ARG A 127 7.35 27.93 4.05
N LEU A 128 7.72 26.98 3.17
CA LEU A 128 9.09 26.54 2.96
C LEU A 128 9.49 26.83 1.51
N LYS A 129 10.71 27.32 1.29
CA LYS A 129 11.33 27.46 -0.02
C LYS A 129 12.30 26.31 -0.24
N ALA A 130 12.18 25.63 -1.37
CA ALA A 130 13.06 24.54 -1.76
C ALA A 130 13.62 24.78 -3.17
N ARG A 131 14.84 24.34 -3.42
CA ARG A 131 15.40 24.34 -4.77
C ARG A 131 14.79 23.26 -5.64
N ARG A 132 14.47 22.11 -5.05
CA ARG A 132 13.95 20.93 -5.75
C ARG A 132 12.97 20.18 -4.84
N VAL A 133 11.99 19.52 -5.43
CA VAL A 133 10.96 18.77 -4.70
C VAL A 133 10.76 17.40 -5.36
N VAL A 134 10.59 16.38 -4.55
CA VAL A 134 10.08 15.08 -4.98
C VAL A 134 8.70 14.87 -4.38
N MET A 135 7.68 14.80 -5.23
CA MET A 135 6.33 14.42 -4.84
C MET A 135 6.27 12.90 -4.73
N ALA A 136 6.34 12.37 -3.51
CA ALA A 136 6.35 10.93 -3.24
C ALA A 136 5.00 10.41 -2.68
N CYS A 137 3.96 11.22 -2.74
CA CYS A 137 2.59 10.85 -2.38
C CYS A 137 1.81 10.33 -3.59
N GLY A 138 0.68 9.66 -3.33
CA GLY A 138 -0.18 9.12 -4.38
C GLY A 138 -0.64 10.16 -5.40
N SER A 139 -0.88 9.71 -6.63
CA SER A 139 -1.19 10.54 -7.79
C SER A 139 -2.32 11.53 -7.54
N ARG A 140 -3.38 11.08 -6.85
CA ARG A 140 -4.52 11.93 -6.47
C ARG A 140 -4.13 13.13 -5.62
N LEU A 141 -3.21 12.96 -4.67
CA LEU A 141 -2.72 14.04 -3.81
C LEU A 141 -1.76 14.96 -4.58
N SER A 142 -0.82 14.38 -5.32
CA SER A 142 0.11 15.15 -6.16
C SER A 142 -0.64 16.09 -7.10
N ARG A 143 -1.70 15.61 -7.78
CA ARG A 143 -2.55 16.42 -8.64
C ARG A 143 -3.22 17.59 -7.92
N LYS A 144 -3.63 17.38 -6.67
CA LYS A 144 -4.36 18.41 -5.88
C LYS A 144 -3.45 19.50 -5.32
N VAL A 145 -2.25 19.12 -4.89
CA VAL A 145 -1.37 20.06 -4.16
C VAL A 145 -0.37 20.76 -5.06
N VAL A 146 -0.01 20.17 -6.22
CA VAL A 146 0.88 20.85 -7.17
C VAL A 146 0.07 21.79 -8.05
N THR A 147 0.38 23.08 -7.99
CA THR A 147 -0.27 24.11 -8.79
C THR A 147 0.35 24.21 -10.18
N ASP A 148 -0.41 24.79 -11.09
CA ASP A 148 0.04 25.13 -12.46
C ASP A 148 0.49 23.95 -13.30
N LEU A 149 -0.06 22.73 -13.00
CA LEU A 149 0.18 21.55 -13.81
C LEU A 149 -0.39 21.72 -15.23
N PRO A 150 0.38 21.39 -16.29
CA PRO A 150 -0.14 21.40 -17.66
C PRO A 150 -1.37 20.51 -17.81
N ALA A 151 -2.30 20.89 -18.69
CA ALA A 151 -3.54 20.15 -18.94
C ALA A 151 -3.29 18.68 -19.28
N SER A 152 -2.27 18.39 -20.11
CA SER A 152 -1.86 17.01 -20.46
C SER A 152 -1.49 16.17 -19.25
N ARG A 153 -0.84 16.78 -18.24
CA ARG A 153 -0.47 16.10 -17.01
C ARG A 153 -1.69 15.90 -16.09
N ALA A 154 -2.57 16.89 -16.03
CA ALA A 154 -3.82 16.76 -15.29
C ALA A 154 -4.70 15.64 -15.88
N GLU A 155 -4.74 15.51 -17.21
CA GLU A 155 -5.42 14.42 -17.91
C GLU A 155 -4.77 13.06 -17.62
N ALA A 156 -3.44 12.97 -17.62
CA ALA A 156 -2.72 11.74 -17.25
C ALA A 156 -3.05 11.30 -15.80
N TYR A 157 -3.13 12.22 -14.87
CA TYR A 157 -3.54 11.89 -13.50
C TYR A 157 -4.96 11.36 -13.39
N ASN A 158 -5.88 11.73 -14.28
CA ASN A 158 -7.24 11.20 -14.31
C ASN A 158 -7.27 9.70 -14.64
N GLN A 159 -6.20 9.15 -15.21
CA GLN A 159 -6.09 7.73 -15.56
C GLN A 159 -5.64 6.86 -14.37
N PHE A 160 -5.33 7.46 -13.22
CA PHE A 160 -4.95 6.72 -12.00
C PHE A 160 -6.17 6.42 -11.15
N HIS A 161 -6.93 5.40 -11.57
CA HIS A 161 -8.07 4.90 -10.82
C HIS A 161 -7.59 3.99 -9.70
N VAL A 162 -8.14 4.15 -8.52
CA VAL A 162 -7.73 3.40 -7.33
C VAL A 162 -8.93 2.76 -6.64
N SER A 163 -8.74 1.55 -6.15
CA SER A 163 -9.75 0.77 -5.44
C SER A 163 -9.48 0.70 -3.94
N PRO A 164 -10.51 0.53 -3.13
CA PRO A 164 -10.38 0.26 -1.72
C PRO A 164 -10.20 -1.24 -1.45
N ILE A 165 -9.64 -1.56 -0.27
CA ILE A 165 -9.60 -2.91 0.28
C ILE A 165 -9.78 -2.87 1.80
N LEU A 166 -10.43 -3.87 2.36
CA LEU A 166 -10.41 -4.15 3.79
C LEU A 166 -9.43 -5.29 4.07
N VAL A 167 -8.50 -5.05 4.97
CA VAL A 167 -7.64 -6.08 5.54
C VAL A 167 -7.99 -6.21 7.01
N ALA A 168 -8.62 -7.33 7.37
CA ALA A 168 -8.97 -7.62 8.74
C ALA A 168 -7.96 -8.59 9.35
N ASN A 169 -7.44 -8.25 10.51
CA ASN A 169 -6.60 -9.14 11.31
C ASN A 169 -7.45 -9.75 12.43
N VAL A 170 -7.73 -11.04 12.30
CA VAL A 170 -8.48 -11.82 13.28
C VAL A 170 -7.48 -12.46 14.24
N ALA A 171 -7.46 -12.00 15.49
CA ALA A 171 -6.67 -12.60 16.54
C ALA A 171 -7.33 -13.91 16.97
N LEU A 172 -6.62 -15.01 16.82
CA LEU A 172 -7.07 -16.35 17.18
C LEU A 172 -6.38 -16.81 18.46
N THR A 173 -7.11 -17.46 19.34
CA THR A 173 -6.58 -18.13 20.55
C THR A 173 -5.79 -19.40 20.19
N ASN A 174 -6.19 -20.06 19.10
CA ASN A 174 -5.55 -21.24 18.49
C ASN A 174 -5.92 -21.32 17.00
N TRP A 175 -5.27 -22.18 16.24
CA TRP A 175 -5.57 -22.39 14.83
C TRP A 175 -5.64 -23.90 14.47
N ARG A 176 -6.12 -24.74 15.40
CA ARG A 176 -6.26 -26.20 15.24
C ARG A 176 -7.08 -26.57 14.02
N PHE A 177 -8.15 -25.81 13.72
CA PHE A 177 -9.00 -26.03 12.57
C PHE A 177 -8.24 -25.91 11.24
N LEU A 178 -7.31 -24.95 11.09
CA LEU A 178 -6.46 -24.86 9.90
C LEU A 178 -5.44 -25.98 9.83
N TYR A 179 -4.90 -26.38 10.97
CA TYR A 179 -3.98 -27.54 11.05
C TYR A 179 -4.69 -28.82 10.64
N GLN A 180 -5.92 -29.06 11.10
CA GLN A 180 -6.74 -30.21 10.72
C GLN A 180 -7.05 -30.23 9.21
N LEU A 181 -7.28 -29.06 8.60
CA LEU A 181 -7.51 -28.91 7.18
C LEU A 181 -6.23 -29.03 6.33
N GLY A 182 -5.05 -28.98 6.96
CA GLY A 182 -3.76 -29.16 6.28
C GLY A 182 -3.27 -27.95 5.49
N PHE A 183 -3.80 -26.73 5.77
CA PHE A 183 -3.36 -25.52 5.09
C PHE A 183 -3.27 -24.32 6.03
N THR A 184 -2.51 -23.30 5.59
CA THR A 184 -2.31 -22.03 6.31
C THR A 184 -2.89 -20.83 5.55
N ALA A 185 -3.43 -21.06 4.37
CA ALA A 185 -4.07 -20.06 3.53
C ALA A 185 -5.14 -20.69 2.66
N CYS A 186 -6.24 -19.99 2.45
CA CYS A 186 -7.28 -20.40 1.51
C CYS A 186 -7.88 -19.19 0.78
N LYS A 187 -8.49 -19.48 -0.37
CA LYS A 187 -9.29 -18.53 -1.14
C LYS A 187 -10.64 -19.17 -1.46
N TRP A 188 -11.66 -18.34 -1.58
CA TRP A 188 -13.00 -18.73 -1.94
C TRP A 188 -13.60 -17.76 -2.96
N SER A 189 -14.63 -18.18 -3.65
CA SER A 189 -15.28 -17.43 -4.73
C SER A 189 -16.65 -16.89 -4.37
N ASP A 190 -17.20 -17.30 -3.23
CA ASP A 190 -18.55 -16.94 -2.78
C ASP A 190 -18.56 -16.50 -1.32
N GLY A 191 -19.49 -15.60 -0.98
CA GLY A 191 -19.63 -15.05 0.36
C GLY A 191 -18.82 -13.79 0.63
N PHE A 192 -18.49 -13.54 1.89
CA PHE A 192 -17.81 -12.33 2.32
C PHE A 192 -16.29 -12.46 2.24
N GLY A 193 -15.65 -11.53 1.54
CA GLY A 193 -14.19 -11.58 1.30
C GLY A 193 -13.80 -12.57 0.20
N PHE A 194 -12.52 -12.86 0.07
CA PHE A 194 -12.01 -13.78 -0.98
C PHE A 194 -10.83 -14.62 -0.53
N GLY A 195 -10.28 -14.40 0.65
CA GLY A 195 -9.17 -15.20 1.13
C GLY A 195 -8.69 -14.83 2.51
N CYS A 196 -8.04 -15.76 3.16
CA CYS A 196 -7.36 -15.56 4.42
C CYS A 196 -6.04 -16.35 4.47
N ASN A 197 -5.15 -15.91 5.34
CA ASN A 197 -3.90 -16.63 5.60
C ASN A 197 -3.38 -16.35 7.01
N ILE A 198 -2.65 -17.34 7.56
CA ILE A 198 -1.66 -17.11 8.62
C ILE A 198 -0.28 -17.04 7.96
N ARG A 199 0.57 -16.13 8.46
CA ARG A 199 1.93 -15.97 7.94
C ARG A 199 2.93 -16.54 8.93
N LYS A 200 3.95 -17.21 8.40
CA LYS A 200 5.07 -17.64 9.23
C LYS A 200 5.75 -16.39 9.81
N PRO A 201 5.82 -16.24 11.14
CA PRO A 201 6.45 -15.09 11.75
C PRO A 201 7.96 -15.09 11.47
N MET A 202 8.53 -13.90 11.26
CA MET A 202 9.97 -13.73 11.20
C MET A 202 10.53 -13.70 12.62
N TYR A 203 11.66 -14.38 12.83
CA TYR A 203 12.40 -14.29 14.06
C TYR A 203 13.30 -13.04 14.05
N VAL A 204 13.17 -12.21 15.06
CA VAL A 204 13.93 -10.96 15.16
C VAL A 204 14.55 -10.85 16.56
N GLY A 205 15.87 -10.90 16.63
CA GLY A 205 16.58 -10.90 17.91
C GLY A 205 16.13 -12.05 18.82
N LYS A 206 15.62 -11.72 20.00
CA LYS A 206 15.08 -12.68 20.97
C LYS A 206 13.61 -13.06 20.71
N TYR A 207 12.94 -12.37 19.79
CA TYR A 207 11.55 -12.66 19.46
C TYR A 207 11.44 -13.97 18.68
N ARG A 208 10.83 -14.96 19.31
CA ARG A 208 10.65 -16.32 18.79
C ARG A 208 9.23 -16.78 19.04
N PRO A 209 8.23 -16.23 18.33
CA PRO A 209 6.84 -16.62 18.52
C PRO A 209 6.66 -18.08 18.14
N PRO A 210 5.91 -18.85 18.93
CA PRO A 210 5.65 -20.24 18.61
C PRO A 210 4.70 -20.32 17.42
N LEU A 211 5.03 -21.17 16.44
CA LEU A 211 4.12 -21.58 15.39
C LEU A 211 3.57 -22.98 15.69
N HIS A 212 2.61 -23.06 16.60
CA HIS A 212 2.00 -24.29 17.06
C HIS A 212 0.47 -24.15 17.03
N PRO A 213 -0.31 -25.16 16.57
CA PRO A 213 -1.77 -25.07 16.45
C PRO A 213 -2.52 -24.67 17.72
N ASP A 214 -1.98 -25.00 18.89
CA ASP A 214 -2.56 -24.67 20.20
C ASP A 214 -2.17 -23.28 20.71
N LYS A 215 -1.41 -22.51 19.94
CA LYS A 215 -0.94 -21.18 20.34
C LYS A 215 -1.66 -20.09 19.56
N PRO A 216 -1.79 -18.91 20.15
CA PRO A 216 -2.38 -17.75 19.46
C PRO A 216 -1.66 -17.43 18.15
N THR A 217 -2.43 -16.97 17.16
CA THR A 217 -1.90 -16.43 15.90
C THR A 217 -2.81 -15.35 15.33
N LEU A 218 -2.37 -14.70 14.25
CA LEU A 218 -3.19 -13.77 13.47
C LEU A 218 -3.57 -14.41 12.15
N LEU A 219 -4.87 -14.46 11.88
CA LEU A 219 -5.43 -14.78 10.57
C LEU A 219 -5.72 -13.46 9.85
N THR A 220 -5.02 -13.20 8.76
CA THR A 220 -5.29 -12.04 7.91
C THR A 220 -6.37 -12.40 6.91
N PHE A 221 -7.45 -11.63 6.91
CA PHE A 221 -8.63 -11.81 6.07
C PHE A 221 -8.72 -10.64 5.07
N TYR A 222 -9.01 -10.92 3.80
CA TYR A 222 -9.01 -9.93 2.74
C TYR A 222 -10.39 -9.79 2.12
N VAL A 223 -10.84 -8.54 1.95
CA VAL A 223 -12.12 -8.19 1.33
C VAL A 223 -11.92 -7.12 0.28
N SER A 224 -12.27 -7.41 -0.96
CA SER A 224 -12.33 -6.43 -2.04
C SER A 224 -13.75 -5.89 -2.22
N PHE A 225 -13.87 -4.73 -2.84
CA PHE A 225 -15.14 -4.06 -3.10
C PHE A 225 -15.29 -3.78 -4.60
N HIS A 226 -15.18 -4.83 -5.40
CA HIS A 226 -15.36 -4.76 -6.85
C HIS A 226 -16.85 -4.91 -7.20
N GLN A 227 -17.27 -4.21 -8.26
CA GLN A 227 -18.63 -4.26 -8.79
C GLN A 227 -18.56 -4.38 -10.32
N PRO A 228 -18.42 -5.62 -10.84
CA PRO A 228 -18.30 -5.84 -12.27
C PRO A 228 -19.45 -5.21 -13.06
N GLY A 229 -19.13 -4.65 -14.23
CA GLY A 229 -20.08 -4.00 -15.12
C GLY A 229 -20.26 -2.49 -14.92
N LEU A 230 -19.78 -1.91 -13.82
CA LEU A 230 -19.72 -0.46 -13.68
C LEU A 230 -18.45 0.12 -14.33
N PRO A 231 -18.48 1.38 -14.80
CA PRO A 231 -17.27 2.09 -15.20
C PRO A 231 -16.20 2.09 -14.10
N ILE A 232 -14.93 2.10 -14.48
CA ILE A 232 -13.81 2.00 -13.54
C ILE A 232 -13.82 3.09 -12.46
N GLU A 233 -14.21 4.30 -12.84
CA GLU A 233 -14.34 5.45 -11.92
C GLU A 233 -15.39 5.19 -10.85
N GLU A 234 -16.52 4.62 -11.25
CA GLU A 234 -17.66 4.35 -10.40
C GLU A 234 -17.42 3.16 -9.48
N GLN A 235 -16.75 2.10 -9.97
CA GLN A 235 -16.43 0.93 -9.15
C GLN A 235 -15.59 1.32 -7.93
N GLY A 236 -14.51 2.10 -8.13
CA GLY A 236 -13.66 2.55 -7.04
C GLY A 236 -14.38 3.45 -6.04
N GLU A 237 -15.27 4.32 -6.51
CA GLU A 237 -16.05 5.20 -5.63
C GLU A 237 -17.11 4.44 -4.84
N SER A 238 -17.89 3.59 -5.49
CA SER A 238 -18.89 2.75 -4.86
C SER A 238 -18.28 1.83 -3.80
N GLY A 239 -17.13 1.20 -4.12
CA GLY A 239 -16.40 0.41 -3.16
C GLY A 239 -15.95 1.21 -1.92
N ARG A 240 -15.48 2.45 -2.09
CA ARG A 240 -15.12 3.33 -0.97
C ARG A 240 -16.32 3.72 -0.12
N LYS A 241 -17.46 4.05 -0.74
CA LYS A 241 -18.70 4.33 -0.02
C LYS A 241 -19.10 3.15 0.85
N LYS A 242 -19.06 1.93 0.30
CA LYS A 242 -19.34 0.70 1.05
C LYS A 242 -18.34 0.47 2.18
N LEU A 243 -17.03 0.57 1.91
CA LEU A 243 -15.99 0.39 2.92
C LEU A 243 -16.14 1.35 4.11
N LEU A 244 -16.45 2.62 3.84
CA LEU A 244 -16.56 3.65 4.88
C LEU A 244 -17.92 3.67 5.56
N GLY A 245 -19.01 3.34 4.84
CA GLY A 245 -20.37 3.34 5.35
C GLY A 245 -20.75 2.10 6.17
N THR A 246 -19.98 1.00 6.06
CA THR A 246 -20.22 -0.22 6.83
C THR A 246 -19.60 -0.09 8.22
N SER A 247 -20.36 -0.35 9.26
CA SER A 247 -19.91 -0.27 10.66
C SER A 247 -18.91 -1.38 11.03
N TYR A 248 -18.26 -1.23 12.18
CA TYR A 248 -17.39 -2.29 12.72
C TYR A 248 -18.18 -3.57 12.97
N ALA A 249 -19.34 -3.46 13.62
CA ALA A 249 -20.18 -4.60 13.99
C ALA A 249 -20.67 -5.39 12.76
N GLU A 250 -21.03 -4.71 11.67
CA GLU A 250 -21.45 -5.35 10.42
C GLU A 250 -20.28 -6.12 9.77
N PHE A 251 -19.07 -5.54 9.74
CA PHE A 251 -17.89 -6.24 9.25
C PHE A 251 -17.51 -7.42 10.13
N GLU A 252 -17.54 -7.26 11.43
CA GLU A 252 -17.28 -8.35 12.39
C GLU A 252 -18.24 -9.51 12.18
N ALA A 253 -19.55 -9.22 12.12
CA ALA A 253 -20.58 -10.23 11.89
C ALA A 253 -20.36 -10.98 10.55
N ALA A 254 -20.05 -10.25 9.47
CA ALA A 254 -19.80 -10.84 8.17
C ALA A 254 -18.55 -11.73 8.16
N ILE A 255 -17.46 -11.30 8.80
CA ILE A 255 -16.21 -12.09 8.93
C ILE A 255 -16.48 -13.35 9.73
N VAL A 256 -17.16 -13.24 10.88
CA VAL A 256 -17.49 -14.38 11.74
C VAL A 256 -18.39 -15.38 11.01
N ALA A 257 -19.40 -14.91 10.29
CA ALA A 257 -20.29 -15.78 9.50
C ALA A 257 -19.50 -16.54 8.42
N GLN A 258 -18.62 -15.85 7.68
CA GLN A 258 -17.79 -16.47 6.66
C GLN A 258 -16.81 -17.49 7.25
N MET A 259 -16.20 -17.19 8.39
CA MET A 259 -15.31 -18.14 9.08
C MET A 259 -16.06 -19.37 9.59
N ARG A 260 -17.27 -19.19 10.08
CA ARG A 260 -18.13 -20.34 10.46
C ARG A 260 -18.46 -21.21 9.26
N GLN A 261 -18.86 -20.60 8.14
CA GLN A 261 -19.13 -21.34 6.89
C GLN A 261 -17.92 -22.14 6.40
N LEU A 262 -16.72 -21.58 6.49
CA LEU A 262 -15.50 -22.21 5.99
C LEU A 262 -14.92 -23.28 6.94
N PHE A 263 -15.07 -23.11 8.25
CA PHE A 263 -14.23 -23.82 9.22
C PHE A 263 -14.99 -24.56 10.33
N SER A 264 -16.32 -24.48 10.43
CA SER A 264 -17.07 -25.13 11.51
C SER A 264 -16.90 -26.64 11.49
N ASP A 265 -16.90 -27.27 10.31
CA ASP A 265 -16.71 -28.72 10.15
C ASP A 265 -15.32 -29.20 10.61
N ALA A 266 -14.33 -28.31 10.59
CA ALA A 266 -12.99 -28.54 11.13
C ALA A 266 -12.87 -28.14 12.62
N GLY A 267 -13.97 -27.91 13.31
CA GLY A 267 -14.03 -27.64 14.74
C GLY A 267 -13.83 -26.19 15.15
N PHE A 268 -13.86 -25.24 14.22
CA PHE A 268 -13.83 -23.82 14.54
C PHE A 268 -15.08 -23.36 15.30
N ARG A 269 -14.89 -22.61 16.37
CA ARG A 269 -15.94 -21.98 17.18
C ARG A 269 -15.60 -20.53 17.46
N ALA A 270 -16.35 -19.62 16.85
CA ALA A 270 -16.06 -18.19 16.90
C ALA A 270 -15.92 -17.67 18.34
N GLU A 271 -16.80 -18.08 19.24
CA GLU A 271 -16.87 -17.63 20.63
C GLU A 271 -15.65 -18.07 21.49
N LYS A 272 -14.94 -19.10 21.04
CA LYS A 272 -13.77 -19.66 21.73
C LYS A 272 -12.47 -19.32 21.04
N ASP A 273 -12.51 -19.28 19.71
CA ASP A 273 -11.29 -19.23 18.90
C ASP A 273 -10.94 -17.79 18.47
N ILE A 274 -11.89 -16.84 18.44
CA ILE A 274 -11.63 -15.43 18.15
C ILE A 274 -11.41 -14.68 19.46
N ALA A 275 -10.24 -14.04 19.58
CA ALA A 275 -9.92 -13.13 20.69
C ALA A 275 -10.25 -11.67 20.35
N GLY A 276 -10.30 -11.31 19.08
CA GLY A 276 -10.62 -9.97 18.61
C GLY A 276 -10.35 -9.77 17.13
N ILE A 277 -10.86 -8.68 16.57
CA ILE A 277 -10.71 -8.32 15.15
C ILE A 277 -10.25 -6.87 15.05
N ILE A 278 -9.25 -6.63 14.20
CA ILE A 278 -8.76 -5.29 13.84
C ILE A 278 -9.05 -5.07 12.36
N LEU A 279 -9.75 -3.99 12.03
CA LEU A 279 -10.12 -3.63 10.66
C LEU A 279 -9.20 -2.54 10.13
N ASN A 280 -8.43 -2.84 9.09
CA ASN A 280 -7.63 -1.88 8.37
C ASN A 280 -8.35 -1.49 7.07
N ARG A 281 -8.94 -0.31 7.05
CA ARG A 281 -9.73 0.21 5.93
C ARG A 281 -8.84 1.04 5.01
N TRP A 282 -8.38 0.45 3.91
CA TRP A 282 -7.55 1.13 2.91
C TRP A 282 -8.43 1.70 1.82
N THR A 283 -8.72 2.97 1.88
CA THR A 283 -9.63 3.66 0.95
C THR A 283 -9.03 3.87 -0.44
N PHE A 284 -7.71 3.96 -0.54
CA PHE A 284 -6.93 4.15 -1.76
C PHE A 284 -5.77 3.16 -1.78
N ALA A 285 -6.08 1.87 -1.95
CA ALA A 285 -5.13 0.79 -1.77
C ALA A 285 -4.34 0.49 -3.04
N TYR A 286 -5.04 0.21 -4.13
CA TYR A 286 -4.40 -0.23 -5.38
C TYR A 286 -4.80 0.65 -6.54
N VAL A 287 -3.80 0.98 -7.38
CA VAL A 287 -4.05 1.52 -8.71
C VAL A 287 -4.52 0.39 -9.63
N ASN A 288 -5.47 0.69 -10.50
CA ASN A 288 -6.02 -0.27 -11.46
C ASN A 288 -5.46 0.03 -12.84
N PRO A 289 -4.54 -0.82 -13.35
CA PRO A 289 -3.91 -0.61 -14.64
C PRO A 289 -4.82 -1.09 -15.78
N GLN A 290 -5.78 -0.24 -16.14
CA GLN A 290 -6.73 -0.46 -17.24
C GLN A 290 -6.05 -0.46 -18.62
N PRO A 291 -6.75 -0.84 -19.71
CA PRO A 291 -6.23 -0.72 -21.07
C PRO A 291 -5.73 0.71 -21.35
N GLY A 292 -4.52 0.82 -21.90
CA GLY A 292 -3.84 2.10 -22.13
C GLY A 292 -2.91 2.56 -21.00
N PHE A 293 -3.00 2.00 -19.81
CA PHE A 293 -2.18 2.44 -18.68
C PHE A 293 -0.67 2.28 -18.91
N TYR A 294 -0.22 1.17 -19.50
CA TYR A 294 1.21 0.88 -19.70
C TYR A 294 1.77 1.42 -21.01
N PHE A 295 1.00 1.39 -22.08
CA PHE A 295 1.50 1.66 -23.44
C PHE A 295 0.84 2.86 -24.10
N GLY A 296 -0.07 3.52 -23.39
CA GLY A 296 -0.92 4.54 -23.99
C GLY A 296 -2.07 3.94 -24.83
N LYS A 297 -2.90 4.81 -25.35
CA LYS A 297 -4.07 4.45 -26.17
C LYS A 297 -4.41 5.58 -27.14
N ASP A 298 -4.86 5.25 -28.33
CA ASP A 298 -5.34 6.21 -29.33
C ASP A 298 -4.31 7.33 -29.64
N GLY A 299 -3.05 6.94 -29.79
CA GLY A 299 -1.95 7.87 -30.07
C GLY A 299 -1.46 8.70 -28.86
N LYS A 300 -2.09 8.57 -27.69
CA LYS A 300 -1.64 9.23 -26.45
C LYS A 300 -0.62 8.38 -25.73
N PRO A 301 0.41 9.00 -25.09
CA PRO A 301 1.40 8.27 -24.29
C PRO A 301 0.77 7.66 -23.03
N SER A 302 1.47 6.68 -22.43
CA SER A 302 1.03 6.13 -21.15
C SER A 302 0.94 7.21 -20.07
N PRO A 303 -0.07 7.17 -19.19
CA PRO A 303 -0.19 8.15 -18.11
C PRO A 303 1.03 8.14 -17.17
N SER A 304 1.61 6.98 -16.92
CA SER A 304 2.81 6.85 -16.09
C SER A 304 4.02 7.56 -16.71
N ASP A 305 4.23 7.46 -18.03
CA ASP A 305 5.36 8.13 -18.70
C ASP A 305 5.20 9.65 -18.72
N VAL A 306 3.97 10.14 -18.82
CA VAL A 306 3.68 11.57 -18.70
C VAL A 306 4.05 12.08 -17.29
N ILE A 307 3.64 11.34 -16.25
CA ILE A 307 3.88 11.75 -14.87
C ILE A 307 5.35 11.59 -14.47
N ARG A 308 6.05 10.58 -14.96
CA ARG A 308 7.48 10.37 -14.68
C ARG A 308 8.38 11.52 -15.17
N LYS A 309 7.97 12.28 -16.17
CA LYS A 309 8.72 13.46 -16.61
C LYS A 309 8.69 14.54 -15.51
N PRO A 310 9.82 15.18 -15.17
CA PRO A 310 9.80 16.29 -14.22
C PRO A 310 8.93 17.46 -14.69
N PHE A 311 8.43 18.23 -13.76
CA PHE A 311 7.78 19.52 -14.02
C PHE A 311 8.62 20.63 -13.41
N GLY A 312 9.47 21.23 -14.22
CA GLY A 312 10.51 22.11 -13.72
C GLY A 312 11.41 21.38 -12.71
N ASN A 313 11.52 21.92 -11.51
CA ASN A 313 12.30 21.35 -10.42
C ASN A 313 11.49 20.40 -9.51
N ILE A 314 10.34 19.92 -9.98
CA ILE A 314 9.48 18.96 -9.26
C ILE A 314 9.53 17.63 -9.98
N ALA A 315 10.02 16.57 -9.31
CA ALA A 315 9.91 15.20 -9.76
C ALA A 315 8.76 14.49 -9.03
N PHE A 316 8.24 13.43 -9.64
CA PHE A 316 7.12 12.65 -9.11
C PHE A 316 7.54 11.21 -8.91
N ALA A 317 7.25 10.65 -7.74
CA ALA A 317 7.53 9.25 -7.40
C ALA A 317 6.34 8.66 -6.67
N HIS A 318 5.98 7.47 -6.99
CA HIS A 318 5.07 6.63 -6.22
C HIS A 318 4.95 5.26 -6.90
N ALA A 319 4.70 4.21 -6.14
CA ALA A 319 4.52 2.85 -6.67
C ALA A 319 3.34 2.73 -7.66
N GLU A 320 2.34 3.62 -7.61
CA GLU A 320 1.23 3.69 -8.57
C GLU A 320 1.71 3.81 -10.02
N LEU A 321 2.84 4.47 -10.25
CA LEU A 321 3.40 4.66 -11.60
C LEU A 321 3.78 3.34 -12.29
N ASN A 322 3.98 2.28 -11.51
CA ASN A 322 4.24 0.94 -12.05
C ASN A 322 2.97 0.11 -12.31
N GLY A 323 1.78 0.63 -11.98
CA GLY A 323 0.52 -0.12 -12.11
C GLY A 323 0.40 -1.31 -11.16
N HIS A 324 1.42 -1.57 -10.35
CA HIS A 324 1.44 -2.62 -9.33
C HIS A 324 2.20 -2.10 -8.10
N GLN A 325 1.46 -1.75 -7.06
CA GLN A 325 1.99 -1.13 -5.86
C GLN A 325 2.63 -2.16 -4.92
N HIS A 326 3.95 -2.14 -4.86
CA HIS A 326 4.73 -2.95 -3.93
C HIS A 326 6.04 -2.23 -3.58
N TRP A 327 6.77 -2.77 -2.58
CA TRP A 327 7.98 -2.14 -2.05
C TRP A 327 9.04 -1.85 -3.12
N VAL A 328 9.34 -2.82 -3.98
CA VAL A 328 10.37 -2.66 -5.04
C VAL A 328 10.00 -1.52 -5.97
N ALA A 329 8.74 -1.46 -6.43
CA ALA A 329 8.25 -0.37 -7.26
C ALA A 329 8.40 1.00 -6.59
N ALA A 330 8.11 1.09 -5.29
CA ALA A 330 8.29 2.34 -4.54
C ALA A 330 9.75 2.78 -4.48
N VAL A 331 10.68 1.84 -4.25
CA VAL A 331 12.12 2.12 -4.23
C VAL A 331 12.65 2.56 -5.59
N ASP A 332 12.25 1.88 -6.66
CA ASP A 332 12.70 2.20 -8.01
C ASP A 332 12.21 3.57 -8.47
N GLU A 333 10.94 3.89 -8.21
CA GLU A 333 10.39 5.20 -8.52
C GLU A 333 11.04 6.31 -7.67
N GLY A 334 11.31 6.05 -6.40
CA GLY A 334 12.04 6.98 -5.53
C GLY A 334 13.45 7.26 -6.02
N ARG A 335 14.21 6.21 -6.42
CA ARG A 335 15.56 6.34 -7.00
C ARG A 335 15.55 7.11 -8.32
N ARG A 336 14.59 6.82 -9.21
CA ARG A 336 14.44 7.54 -10.48
C ARG A 336 14.18 9.03 -10.23
N ALA A 337 13.20 9.36 -9.37
CA ALA A 337 12.83 10.74 -9.07
C ALA A 337 13.98 11.52 -8.41
N ALA A 338 14.70 10.90 -7.48
CA ALA A 338 15.88 11.50 -6.87
C ALA A 338 16.95 11.87 -7.91
N ARG A 339 17.26 10.96 -8.86
CA ARG A 339 18.21 11.25 -9.95
C ARG A 339 17.78 12.38 -10.88
N GLN A 340 16.48 12.62 -11.02
CA GLN A 340 15.95 13.70 -11.86
C GLN A 340 16.11 15.08 -11.23
N VAL A 341 16.26 15.15 -9.92
CA VAL A 341 16.38 16.42 -9.19
C VAL A 341 17.77 16.65 -8.60
N LEU A 342 18.68 15.70 -8.68
CA LEU A 342 20.11 15.88 -8.34
C LEU A 342 20.86 16.51 -9.50
#